data_c74474fea29586ea6855dde683101538
#
_entry.id   c74474fea29586ea6855dde683101538
#
_cell.length_a   1.000
_cell.length_b   1.000
_cell.length_c   1.000
_cell.angle_alpha   90.00
_cell.angle_beta   90.00
_cell.angle_gamma   90.00
#
_symmetry.space_group_name_H-M   'P 1'
#
loop_
_entity.id
_entity.type
_entity.pdbx_description
1 polymer ?
#
loop_
_entity_poly.entity_id
_entity_poly.type
_entity_poly.pdbx_seq_one_letter_code
_entity_poly.pdbx_strand_id
1 'polypeptide(L)'
;MTAKNHTVLSTTPGPGLPLEAIILAGGLGTRLRDAVPDLPKCMAPVAGRPFLYYVINELQLQGVNHFIFSLGYKHELIEAWLEERYPRLNYEVVIENEPLGTGGAIRFACTKANGKDVLVTNGDTLFKTDVAGLLALHQEKKAECTLALKPMTSFDRYGAVMIKDNIITHFAEKQFFKEGLINGGVYILDKRKFELSHWPSKFSFEKEFLEPLSNSNKIAGLPQDGYFIDIGIPTDYNQAQRDLAQTPIDLKKIDKSWTLFLDRDGVINEDNPNGYILNADEFIIYDGLLNKGNKPGAFRKFAERFGLVIIITNQRGVGRQLMTKEDLLGIHEKLVKEVTASGGRIDHIYYCPAPDKKDPGRKPNLGMAVQVKKDFPEVDFSRSIMVGNNFSDMQFGKNAGMYTVFVKTTIPDVELPYRDIDLLYNSLPDFAKGL
;
A
#
# COMPACT_ATOMS: atom_id res chain seq x y z
N MET A 1 -19.35 5.15 -31.43
CA MET A 1 -18.60 5.11 -30.14
C MET A 1 -17.48 6.12 -30.25
N THR A 2 -17.67 7.29 -29.68
CA THR A 2 -16.71 8.39 -29.72
C THR A 2 -15.54 8.05 -28.83
N ALA A 3 -14.36 7.86 -29.41
CA ALA A 3 -13.09 7.76 -28.67
C ALA A 3 -12.93 9.03 -27.83
N LYS A 4 -13.03 8.92 -26.52
CA LYS A 4 -12.60 9.98 -25.63
C LYS A 4 -11.10 10.13 -25.83
N ASN A 5 -10.69 11.21 -26.47
CA ASN A 5 -9.29 11.65 -26.45
C ASN A 5 -8.92 11.97 -24.99
N HIS A 6 -8.46 10.95 -24.25
CA HIS A 6 -7.84 11.18 -22.96
C HIS A 6 -6.50 11.86 -23.22
N THR A 7 -6.45 13.15 -23.01
CA THR A 7 -5.20 13.90 -22.97
C THR A 7 -4.35 13.24 -21.89
N VAL A 8 -3.22 12.66 -22.27
CA VAL A 8 -2.24 12.11 -21.32
C VAL A 8 -1.73 13.26 -20.48
N LEU A 9 -2.21 13.36 -19.25
CA LEU A 9 -1.78 14.37 -18.31
C LEU A 9 -0.67 13.78 -17.44
N SER A 10 0.45 14.49 -17.37
CA SER A 10 1.50 14.19 -16.42
C SER A 10 1.12 14.82 -15.08
N THR A 11 0.93 13.98 -14.05
CA THR A 11 0.50 14.45 -12.72
C THR A 11 1.47 14.05 -11.62
N THR A 12 1.64 14.95 -10.67
CA THR A 12 2.22 14.61 -9.37
C THR A 12 1.16 13.99 -8.48
N PRO A 13 1.52 13.07 -7.59
CA PRO A 13 0.62 12.63 -6.54
C PRO A 13 0.07 13.85 -5.81
N GLY A 14 -1.26 13.95 -5.71
CA GLY A 14 -1.88 14.92 -4.81
C GLY A 14 -1.47 14.62 -3.36
N PRO A 15 -1.58 15.59 -2.44
CA PRO A 15 -1.43 15.29 -1.02
C PRO A 15 -2.43 14.19 -0.68
N GLY A 16 -1.94 13.02 -0.27
CA GLY A 16 -2.76 11.96 0.29
C GLY A 16 -3.59 12.52 1.46
N LEU A 17 -4.62 11.79 1.90
CA LEU A 17 -5.27 12.10 3.17
C LEU A 17 -4.15 12.18 4.21
N PRO A 18 -4.00 13.31 4.97
CA PRO A 18 -3.00 13.42 6.02
C PRO A 18 -3.46 12.55 7.20
N LEU A 19 -3.44 11.23 7.01
CA LEU A 19 -3.89 10.29 8.00
C LEU A 19 -2.67 9.59 8.58
N GLU A 20 -2.58 9.65 9.90
CA GLU A 20 -1.59 8.93 10.69
C GLU A 20 -2.20 7.61 11.16
N ALA A 21 -1.39 6.54 11.17
CA ALA A 21 -1.83 5.24 11.65
C ALA A 21 -0.99 4.76 12.83
N ILE A 22 -1.66 4.39 13.92
CA ILE A 22 -1.09 3.65 15.04
C ILE A 22 -1.26 2.16 14.76
N ILE A 23 -0.16 1.41 14.77
CA ILE A 23 -0.14 -0.05 14.63
C ILE A 23 0.25 -0.67 15.96
N LEU A 24 -0.65 -1.45 16.55
CA LEU A 24 -0.43 -2.16 17.80
C LEU A 24 0.29 -3.48 17.54
N ALA A 25 1.56 -3.54 17.87
CA ALA A 25 2.44 -4.68 17.62
C ALA A 25 3.24 -5.12 18.88
N GLY A 26 2.79 -4.72 20.09
CA GLY A 26 3.44 -5.04 21.37
C GLY A 26 3.04 -6.38 22.00
N GLY A 27 2.06 -7.09 21.43
CA GLY A 27 1.46 -8.29 22.02
C GLY A 27 2.39 -9.52 22.06
N LEU A 28 2.29 -10.31 23.15
CA LEU A 28 3.08 -11.54 23.38
C LEU A 28 2.76 -12.72 22.44
N GLY A 29 1.64 -12.70 21.72
CA GLY A 29 1.26 -13.70 20.71
C GLY A 29 1.17 -15.15 21.20
N THR A 30 0.78 -15.39 22.47
CA THR A 30 0.87 -16.68 23.14
C THR A 30 0.17 -17.82 22.42
N ARG A 31 -0.94 -17.59 21.72
CA ARG A 31 -1.74 -18.62 21.01
C ARG A 31 -1.11 -19.11 19.69
N LEU A 32 -0.21 -18.33 19.09
CA LEU A 32 0.50 -18.69 17.86
C LEU A 32 1.93 -19.21 18.16
N ARG A 33 2.33 -19.23 19.43
CA ARG A 33 3.70 -19.53 19.86
C ARG A 33 4.19 -20.92 19.42
N ASP A 34 3.29 -21.90 19.35
CA ASP A 34 3.65 -23.25 18.89
C ASP A 34 4.01 -23.30 17.39
N ALA A 35 3.40 -22.42 16.58
CA ALA A 35 3.70 -22.31 15.15
C ALA A 35 4.85 -21.34 14.85
N VAL A 36 5.03 -20.32 15.70
CA VAL A 36 6.04 -19.24 15.52
C VAL A 36 6.64 -18.89 16.88
N PRO A 37 7.55 -19.74 17.43
CA PRO A 37 8.00 -19.62 18.83
C PRO A 37 8.89 -18.39 19.09
N ASP A 38 9.68 -17.98 18.10
CA ASP A 38 10.78 -17.04 18.29
C ASP A 38 10.54 -15.62 17.74
N LEU A 39 9.36 -15.33 17.20
CA LEU A 39 9.04 -14.04 16.59
C LEU A 39 7.85 -13.37 17.28
N PRO A 40 7.80 -12.01 17.29
CA PRO A 40 6.55 -11.32 17.56
C PRO A 40 5.46 -11.76 16.58
N LYS A 41 4.20 -11.86 17.02
CA LYS A 41 3.09 -12.36 16.20
C LYS A 41 2.97 -11.65 14.85
N CYS A 42 3.10 -10.32 14.82
CA CYS A 42 3.06 -9.52 13.59
C CYS A 42 4.23 -9.81 12.63
N MET A 43 5.32 -10.41 13.13
CA MET A 43 6.47 -10.84 12.33
C MET A 43 6.37 -12.29 11.87
N ALA A 44 5.29 -13.00 12.19
CA ALA A 44 5.06 -14.36 11.69
C ALA A 44 5.14 -14.40 10.15
N PRO A 45 5.96 -15.30 9.55
CA PRO A 45 6.15 -15.32 8.10
C PRO A 45 4.90 -15.87 7.41
N VAL A 46 4.28 -15.07 6.56
CA VAL A 46 3.14 -15.45 5.72
C VAL A 46 3.53 -15.26 4.26
N ALA A 47 3.40 -16.31 3.45
CA ALA A 47 3.80 -16.32 2.05
C ALA A 47 5.22 -15.73 1.82
N GLY A 48 6.16 -16.10 2.71
CA GLY A 48 7.57 -15.68 2.65
C GLY A 48 7.86 -14.25 3.14
N ARG A 49 6.88 -13.56 3.74
CA ARG A 49 7.03 -12.17 4.27
C ARG A 49 6.46 -12.08 5.69
N PRO A 50 7.00 -11.22 6.58
CA PRO A 50 6.36 -10.93 7.85
C PRO A 50 4.93 -10.43 7.64
N PHE A 51 3.98 -10.84 8.48
CA PHE A 51 2.57 -10.44 8.33
C PHE A 51 2.38 -8.91 8.39
N LEU A 52 3.18 -8.22 9.19
CA LEU A 52 3.20 -6.76 9.28
C LEU A 52 3.46 -6.08 7.92
N TYR A 53 4.15 -6.75 7.00
CA TYR A 53 4.33 -6.28 5.61
C TYR A 53 3.00 -6.00 4.91
N TYR A 54 2.04 -6.91 5.05
CA TYR A 54 0.73 -6.78 4.41
C TYR A 54 -0.11 -5.66 5.05
N VAL A 55 -0.02 -5.52 6.38
CA VAL A 55 -0.72 -4.45 7.11
C VAL A 55 -0.20 -3.07 6.70
N ILE A 56 1.13 -2.87 6.70
CA ILE A 56 1.73 -1.58 6.31
C ILE A 56 1.37 -1.22 4.88
N ASN A 57 1.51 -2.16 3.93
CA ASN A 57 1.26 -1.86 2.53
C ASN A 57 -0.22 -1.60 2.23
N GLU A 58 -1.14 -2.32 2.89
CA GLU A 58 -2.57 -2.02 2.79
C GLU A 58 -2.87 -0.59 3.24
N LEU A 59 -2.34 -0.18 4.39
CA LEU A 59 -2.53 1.17 4.90
C LEU A 59 -1.90 2.24 4.00
N GLN A 60 -0.72 1.98 3.41
CA GLN A 60 -0.13 2.89 2.43
C GLN A 60 -1.01 3.04 1.18
N LEU A 61 -1.61 1.94 0.68
CA LEU A 61 -2.56 1.99 -0.45
C LEU A 61 -3.84 2.75 -0.10
N GLN A 62 -4.22 2.81 1.17
CA GLN A 62 -5.32 3.63 1.67
C GLN A 62 -4.92 5.10 1.91
N GLY A 63 -3.67 5.50 1.61
CA GLY A 63 -3.21 6.88 1.70
C GLY A 63 -2.59 7.26 3.05
N VAL A 64 -2.41 6.32 3.98
CA VAL A 64 -1.65 6.57 5.22
C VAL A 64 -0.20 6.88 4.88
N ASN A 65 0.32 7.98 5.41
CA ASN A 65 1.66 8.49 5.10
C ASN A 65 2.55 8.74 6.33
N HIS A 66 2.02 8.55 7.52
CA HIS A 66 2.78 8.55 8.76
C HIS A 66 2.32 7.39 9.65
N PHE A 67 3.28 6.63 10.16
CA PHE A 67 3.03 5.42 10.95
C PHE A 67 3.61 5.56 12.35
N ILE A 68 2.87 5.09 13.35
CA ILE A 68 3.32 5.05 14.73
C ILE A 68 3.20 3.61 15.21
N PHE A 69 4.31 2.95 15.47
CA PHE A 69 4.33 1.57 15.93
C PHE A 69 4.38 1.54 17.46
N SER A 70 3.37 0.93 18.10
CA SER A 70 3.43 0.57 19.52
C SER A 70 3.99 -0.84 19.64
N LEU A 71 5.24 -0.93 20.07
CA LEU A 71 6.02 -2.16 20.14
C LEU A 71 6.25 -2.58 21.61
N GLY A 72 6.49 -3.86 21.81
CA GLY A 72 6.79 -4.43 23.11
C GLY A 72 7.71 -5.63 23.01
N TYR A 73 7.15 -6.84 23.06
CA TYR A 73 7.94 -8.08 23.01
C TYR A 73 8.81 -8.18 21.76
N LYS A 74 10.13 -8.34 21.95
CA LYS A 74 11.14 -8.46 20.88
C LYS A 74 11.06 -7.30 19.86
N HIS A 75 10.84 -6.09 20.33
CA HIS A 75 10.71 -4.89 19.48
C HIS A 75 11.90 -4.69 18.55
N GLU A 76 13.10 -5.07 18.99
CA GLU A 76 14.35 -4.90 18.24
C GLU A 76 14.29 -5.63 16.88
N LEU A 77 13.60 -6.77 16.80
CA LEU A 77 13.42 -7.51 15.53
C LEU A 77 12.53 -6.76 14.56
N ILE A 78 11.50 -6.07 15.09
CA ILE A 78 10.58 -5.26 14.28
C ILE A 78 11.30 -4.00 13.79
N GLU A 79 12.03 -3.31 14.67
CA GLU A 79 12.79 -2.11 14.33
C GLU A 79 13.84 -2.40 13.25
N ALA A 80 14.67 -3.43 13.44
CA ALA A 80 15.67 -3.82 12.44
C ALA A 80 15.06 -4.16 11.08
N TRP A 81 13.90 -4.86 11.08
CA TRP A 81 13.20 -5.17 9.85
C TRP A 81 12.57 -3.92 9.20
N LEU A 82 12.02 -2.98 9.97
CA LEU A 82 11.51 -1.71 9.46
C LEU A 82 12.63 -0.87 8.82
N GLU A 83 13.78 -0.78 9.46
CA GLU A 83 14.96 -0.08 8.92
C GLU A 83 15.44 -0.70 7.60
N GLU A 84 15.53 -2.03 7.54
CA GLU A 84 15.95 -2.74 6.34
C GLU A 84 14.92 -2.64 5.20
N ARG A 85 13.65 -2.93 5.52
CA ARG A 85 12.60 -3.10 4.49
C ARG A 85 11.95 -1.79 4.07
N TYR A 86 11.84 -0.84 5.00
CA TYR A 86 11.14 0.43 4.81
C TYR A 86 12.01 1.65 5.14
N PRO A 87 13.24 1.78 4.59
CA PRO A 87 14.16 2.88 4.93
C PRO A 87 13.64 4.27 4.52
N ARG A 88 12.53 4.33 3.78
CA ARG A 88 11.90 5.56 3.28
C ARG A 88 10.49 5.79 3.86
N LEU A 89 10.00 4.88 4.69
CA LEU A 89 8.73 5.07 5.38
C LEU A 89 8.85 6.21 6.40
N ASN A 90 7.83 7.03 6.50
CA ASN A 90 7.73 8.01 7.56
C ASN A 90 7.10 7.34 8.78
N TYR A 91 7.90 7.04 9.81
CA TYR A 91 7.40 6.38 11.01
C TYR A 91 8.12 6.81 12.29
N GLU A 92 7.44 6.59 13.40
CA GLU A 92 7.94 6.67 14.76
C GLU A 92 7.63 5.39 15.52
N VAL A 93 8.38 5.12 16.60
CA VAL A 93 8.21 3.96 17.46
C VAL A 93 7.98 4.43 18.90
N VAL A 94 7.05 3.80 19.61
CA VAL A 94 6.94 3.83 21.07
C VAL A 94 7.13 2.40 21.61
N ILE A 95 7.92 2.26 22.68
CA ILE A 95 8.28 0.94 23.23
C ILE A 95 7.62 0.78 24.59
N GLU A 96 6.77 -0.24 24.72
CA GLU A 96 6.13 -0.63 25.98
C GLU A 96 7.11 -1.45 26.82
N ASN A 97 7.67 -0.86 27.88
CA ASN A 97 8.56 -1.58 28.81
C ASN A 97 7.81 -2.68 29.58
N GLU A 98 6.52 -2.53 29.74
CA GLU A 98 5.58 -3.51 30.30
C GLU A 98 4.25 -3.46 29.51
N PRO A 99 3.48 -4.57 29.46
CA PRO A 99 2.22 -4.60 28.72
C PRO A 99 1.21 -3.57 29.28
N LEU A 100 0.88 -2.56 28.47
CA LEU A 100 -0.05 -1.48 28.83
C LEU A 100 -1.53 -1.83 28.53
N GLY A 101 -1.79 -2.97 27.87
CA GLY A 101 -3.08 -3.27 27.28
C GLY A 101 -3.38 -2.41 26.05
N THR A 102 -4.42 -2.78 25.29
CA THR A 102 -4.72 -2.11 24.01
C THR A 102 -4.97 -0.61 24.18
N GLY A 103 -5.69 -0.19 25.20
CA GLY A 103 -5.98 1.22 25.47
C GLY A 103 -4.74 2.01 25.92
N GLY A 104 -3.93 1.43 26.81
CA GLY A 104 -2.69 2.06 27.26
C GLY A 104 -1.67 2.22 26.14
N ALA A 105 -1.56 1.22 25.26
CA ALA A 105 -0.71 1.24 24.07
C ALA A 105 -1.14 2.34 23.08
N ILE A 106 -2.45 2.45 22.79
CA ILE A 106 -3.01 3.52 21.95
C ILE A 106 -2.69 4.89 22.57
N ARG A 107 -2.95 5.06 23.89
CA ARG A 107 -2.66 6.33 24.56
C ARG A 107 -1.19 6.71 24.48
N PHE A 108 -0.30 5.75 24.66
CA PHE A 108 1.14 6.00 24.57
C PHE A 108 1.53 6.38 23.14
N ALA A 109 1.03 5.67 22.12
CA ALA A 109 1.28 5.99 20.72
C ALA A 109 0.70 7.35 20.30
N CYS A 110 -0.44 7.78 20.87
CA CYS A 110 -1.02 9.10 20.62
C CYS A 110 -0.07 10.26 20.96
N THR A 111 0.89 10.07 21.86
CA THR A 111 1.93 11.09 22.15
C THR A 111 2.78 11.48 20.96
N LYS A 112 2.84 10.59 19.94
CA LYS A 112 3.59 10.80 18.69
C LYS A 112 2.70 11.24 17.52
N ALA A 113 1.40 11.11 17.66
CA ALA A 113 0.45 11.52 16.62
C ALA A 113 0.23 13.04 16.65
N ASN A 114 0.22 13.67 15.48
CA ASN A 114 -0.01 15.10 15.30
C ASN A 114 -1.46 15.41 14.91
N GLY A 115 -2.12 14.47 14.22
CA GLY A 115 -3.48 14.61 13.73
C GLY A 115 -4.52 14.65 14.83
N LYS A 116 -5.68 15.24 14.53
CA LYS A 116 -6.86 15.17 15.39
C LYS A 116 -7.47 13.78 15.36
N ASP A 117 -7.67 13.24 14.17
CA ASP A 117 -8.25 11.94 13.92
C ASP A 117 -7.12 11.00 13.50
N VAL A 118 -6.95 9.88 14.18
CA VAL A 118 -5.90 8.89 13.93
C VAL A 118 -6.51 7.53 13.61
N LEU A 119 -5.91 6.84 12.65
CA LEU A 119 -6.25 5.44 12.42
C LEU A 119 -5.56 4.58 13.48
N VAL A 120 -6.22 3.58 14.00
CA VAL A 120 -5.64 2.56 14.88
C VAL A 120 -5.93 1.19 14.31
N THR A 121 -4.93 0.31 14.26
CA THR A 121 -5.10 -1.08 13.83
C THR A 121 -4.19 -2.03 14.59
N ASN A 122 -4.58 -3.31 14.62
CA ASN A 122 -3.74 -4.38 15.14
C ASN A 122 -2.68 -4.78 14.10
N GLY A 123 -1.44 -5.02 14.51
CA GLY A 123 -0.36 -5.47 13.64
C GLY A 123 -0.45 -6.96 13.22
N ASP A 124 -1.38 -7.71 13.80
CA ASP A 124 -1.62 -9.13 13.58
C ASP A 124 -2.97 -9.44 12.91
N THR A 125 -3.67 -8.40 12.46
CA THR A 125 -4.95 -8.47 11.75
C THR A 125 -4.85 -7.68 10.46
N LEU A 126 -5.22 -8.28 9.34
CA LEU A 126 -5.35 -7.62 8.04
C LEU A 126 -6.83 -7.50 7.70
N PHE A 127 -7.34 -6.28 7.67
CA PHE A 127 -8.68 -5.98 7.19
C PHE A 127 -8.59 -4.94 6.07
N LYS A 128 -8.85 -5.35 4.84
CA LYS A 128 -8.88 -4.44 3.68
C LYS A 128 -10.16 -3.62 3.73
N THR A 129 -10.04 -2.39 4.21
CA THR A 129 -11.16 -1.48 4.46
C THR A 129 -11.07 -0.24 3.60
N ASP A 130 -12.20 0.41 3.30
CA ASP A 130 -12.25 1.77 2.79
C ASP A 130 -12.03 2.76 3.95
N VAL A 131 -10.78 3.16 4.15
CA VAL A 131 -10.38 4.08 5.20
C VAL A 131 -10.97 5.48 4.97
N ALA A 132 -11.11 5.91 3.71
CA ALA A 132 -11.70 7.21 3.38
C ALA A 132 -13.19 7.25 3.77
N GLY A 133 -13.95 6.20 3.47
CA GLY A 133 -15.34 6.07 3.89
C GLY A 133 -15.49 5.98 5.41
N LEU A 134 -14.55 5.30 6.09
CA LEU A 134 -14.54 5.23 7.56
C LEU A 134 -14.31 6.62 8.19
N LEU A 135 -13.36 7.39 7.65
CA LEU A 135 -13.08 8.76 8.09
C LEU A 135 -14.26 9.69 7.79
N ALA A 136 -14.90 9.58 6.62
CA ALA A 136 -16.07 10.37 6.27
C ALA A 136 -17.23 10.14 7.25
N LEU A 137 -17.53 8.88 7.58
CA LEU A 137 -18.54 8.54 8.59
C LEU A 137 -18.17 9.09 9.98
N HIS A 138 -16.89 8.98 10.36
CA HIS A 138 -16.39 9.51 11.63
C HIS A 138 -16.68 11.01 11.77
N GLN A 139 -16.40 11.77 10.71
CA GLN A 139 -16.63 13.21 10.65
C GLN A 139 -18.13 13.57 10.60
N GLU A 140 -18.93 12.84 9.80
CA GLU A 140 -20.38 13.02 9.70
C GLU A 140 -21.06 12.84 11.06
N LYS A 141 -20.75 11.74 11.75
CA LYS A 141 -21.33 11.41 13.07
C LYS A 141 -20.69 12.19 14.21
N LYS A 142 -19.60 12.94 13.96
CA LYS A 142 -18.79 13.61 15.01
C LYS A 142 -18.42 12.65 16.14
N ALA A 143 -18.13 11.41 15.76
CA ALA A 143 -17.89 10.31 16.68
C ALA A 143 -16.62 10.53 17.53
N GLU A 144 -16.53 9.85 18.67
CA GLU A 144 -15.28 9.74 19.42
C GLU A 144 -14.41 8.61 18.87
N CYS A 145 -15.06 7.55 18.39
CA CYS A 145 -14.41 6.44 17.68
C CYS A 145 -15.35 5.90 16.60
N THR A 146 -14.78 5.46 15.47
CA THR A 146 -15.52 4.79 14.40
C THR A 146 -14.80 3.50 14.04
N LEU A 147 -15.54 2.38 14.05
CA LEU A 147 -15.04 1.03 13.84
C LEU A 147 -15.34 0.56 12.41
N ALA A 148 -14.37 -0.08 11.78
CA ALA A 148 -14.64 -0.95 10.65
C ALA A 148 -15.23 -2.27 11.16
N LEU A 149 -16.42 -2.62 10.69
CA LEU A 149 -17.17 -3.80 11.11
C LEU A 149 -17.15 -4.85 9.98
N LYS A 150 -16.71 -6.06 10.28
CA LYS A 150 -16.72 -7.17 9.32
C LYS A 150 -17.99 -7.99 9.46
N PRO A 151 -18.81 -8.12 8.40
CA PRO A 151 -19.88 -9.11 8.35
C PRO A 151 -19.31 -10.52 8.38
N MET A 152 -19.81 -11.36 9.26
CA MET A 152 -19.41 -12.76 9.38
C MET A 152 -20.60 -13.70 9.53
N THR A 153 -20.41 -14.94 9.13
CA THR A 153 -21.39 -16.03 9.27
C THR A 153 -20.79 -17.20 10.04
N SER A 154 -21.61 -17.86 10.86
CA SER A 154 -21.24 -19.08 11.63
C SER A 154 -19.96 -18.91 12.45
N PHE A 155 -19.96 -17.94 13.36
CA PHE A 155 -18.80 -17.62 14.19
C PHE A 155 -19.13 -17.67 15.68
N ASP A 156 -18.13 -17.99 16.52
CA ASP A 156 -18.21 -18.08 17.99
C ASP A 156 -17.00 -17.43 18.70
N ARG A 157 -15.96 -17.04 17.92
CA ARG A 157 -14.70 -16.52 18.47
C ARG A 157 -14.70 -15.04 18.78
N TYR A 158 -15.65 -14.30 18.21
CA TYR A 158 -15.79 -12.86 18.33
C TYR A 158 -17.11 -12.51 18.97
N GLY A 159 -17.14 -11.38 19.71
CA GLY A 159 -18.39 -10.75 20.10
C GLY A 159 -19.06 -10.08 18.90
N ALA A 160 -20.40 -10.08 18.85
CA ALA A 160 -21.13 -9.39 17.82
C ALA A 160 -21.31 -7.90 18.17
N VAL A 161 -21.32 -7.05 17.16
CA VAL A 161 -21.55 -5.61 17.28
C VAL A 161 -22.91 -5.27 16.71
N MET A 162 -23.77 -4.65 17.53
CA MET A 162 -25.08 -4.19 17.11
C MET A 162 -25.01 -2.71 16.70
N ILE A 163 -25.58 -2.40 15.53
CA ILE A 163 -25.63 -1.01 15.05
C ILE A 163 -27.05 -0.61 14.68
N LYS A 164 -27.32 0.69 14.81
CA LYS A 164 -28.52 1.34 14.27
C LYS A 164 -28.10 2.66 13.63
N ASP A 165 -28.43 2.86 12.36
CA ASP A 165 -28.06 4.07 11.59
C ASP A 165 -26.55 4.39 11.64
N ASN A 166 -25.70 3.35 11.54
CA ASN A 166 -24.24 3.39 11.69
C ASN A 166 -23.76 3.84 13.10
N ILE A 167 -24.60 3.87 14.10
CA ILE A 167 -24.21 4.07 15.52
C ILE A 167 -24.17 2.71 16.20
N ILE A 168 -23.08 2.44 16.93
CA ILE A 168 -22.95 1.22 17.73
C ILE A 168 -23.81 1.36 18.98
N THR A 169 -24.70 0.41 19.18
CA THR A 169 -25.62 0.39 20.31
C THR A 169 -25.24 -0.63 21.38
N HIS A 170 -24.56 -1.70 20.99
CA HIS A 170 -24.18 -2.75 21.93
C HIS A 170 -23.07 -3.64 21.40
N PHE A 171 -22.20 -4.13 22.30
CA PHE A 171 -21.23 -5.20 22.07
C PHE A 171 -21.73 -6.46 22.78
N ALA A 172 -22.11 -7.49 22.00
CA ALA A 172 -22.54 -8.76 22.56
C ALA A 172 -21.32 -9.63 22.94
N GLU A 173 -21.47 -10.39 24.00
CA GLU A 173 -20.47 -11.35 24.46
C GLU A 173 -20.21 -12.44 23.41
N LYS A 174 -19.04 -13.10 23.50
CA LYS A 174 -18.65 -14.20 22.60
C LYS A 174 -19.58 -15.40 22.84
N GLN A 175 -20.31 -15.74 21.80
CA GLN A 175 -21.14 -16.93 21.67
C GLN A 175 -21.30 -17.29 20.20
N PHE A 176 -21.99 -18.38 19.90
CA PHE A 176 -22.28 -18.72 18.51
C PHE A 176 -23.30 -17.75 17.90
N PHE A 177 -22.94 -17.18 16.76
CA PHE A 177 -23.82 -16.37 15.92
C PHE A 177 -23.92 -17.00 14.52
N LYS A 178 -25.15 -17.14 14.01
CA LYS A 178 -25.38 -17.59 12.65
C LYS A 178 -24.87 -16.53 11.65
N GLU A 179 -25.11 -15.26 11.94
CA GLU A 179 -24.65 -14.11 11.18
C GLU A 179 -24.54 -12.90 12.10
N GLY A 180 -23.67 -11.95 11.81
CA GLY A 180 -23.50 -10.74 12.59
C GLY A 180 -22.32 -9.90 12.12
N LEU A 181 -22.15 -8.77 12.74
CA LEU A 181 -20.99 -7.88 12.54
C LEU A 181 -20.00 -8.10 13.68
N ILE A 182 -18.73 -8.16 13.36
CA ILE A 182 -17.66 -8.21 14.36
C ILE A 182 -16.82 -6.93 14.31
N ASN A 183 -16.16 -6.60 15.40
CA ASN A 183 -15.11 -5.59 15.44
C ASN A 183 -13.91 -6.06 14.60
N GLY A 184 -13.62 -5.37 13.50
CA GLY A 184 -12.55 -5.72 12.56
C GLY A 184 -11.15 -5.27 12.98
N GLY A 185 -11.01 -4.61 14.17
CA GLY A 185 -9.71 -4.19 14.68
C GLY A 185 -9.11 -2.98 13.96
N VAL A 186 -9.92 -2.23 13.22
CA VAL A 186 -9.53 -0.98 12.54
C VAL A 186 -10.45 0.14 12.99
N TYR A 187 -9.87 1.24 13.46
CA TYR A 187 -10.59 2.33 14.10
C TYR A 187 -10.14 3.70 13.57
N ILE A 188 -11.05 4.66 13.46
CA ILE A 188 -10.72 6.09 13.47
C ILE A 188 -11.03 6.63 14.86
N LEU A 189 -10.06 7.23 15.52
CA LEU A 189 -10.13 7.74 16.88
C LEU A 189 -9.96 9.26 16.90
N ASP A 190 -10.90 10.00 17.51
CA ASP A 190 -10.70 11.42 17.88
C ASP A 190 -9.72 11.45 19.07
N LYS A 191 -8.44 11.65 18.75
CA LYS A 191 -7.34 11.68 19.71
C LYS A 191 -7.61 12.65 20.86
N ARG A 192 -8.13 13.86 20.56
CA ARG A 192 -8.35 14.89 21.58
C ARG A 192 -9.39 14.45 22.59
N LYS A 193 -10.51 13.89 22.12
CA LYS A 193 -11.56 13.40 23.03
C LYS A 193 -11.08 12.21 23.86
N PHE A 194 -10.30 11.32 23.26
CA PHE A 194 -9.70 10.18 23.95
C PHE A 194 -8.73 10.62 25.05
N GLU A 195 -7.87 11.62 24.79
CA GLU A 195 -6.90 12.15 25.76
C GLU A 195 -7.53 12.97 26.89
N LEU A 196 -8.72 13.54 26.71
CA LEU A 196 -9.44 14.28 27.76
C LEU A 196 -9.90 13.37 28.92
N SER A 197 -10.01 12.09 28.69
CA SER A 197 -10.42 11.13 29.73
C SER A 197 -9.23 10.70 30.59
N HIS A 198 -9.48 10.49 31.90
CA HIS A 198 -8.45 10.05 32.83
C HIS A 198 -8.36 8.52 32.81
N TRP A 199 -7.49 8.00 31.96
CA TRP A 199 -7.23 6.56 31.85
C TRP A 199 -6.15 6.09 32.83
N PRO A 200 -6.26 4.87 33.38
CA PRO A 200 -5.14 4.24 34.07
C PRO A 200 -3.98 4.00 33.09
N SER A 201 -2.78 3.71 33.62
CA SER A 201 -1.62 3.41 32.77
C SER A 201 -1.84 2.16 31.90
N LYS A 202 -2.56 1.17 32.43
CA LYS A 202 -2.86 -0.11 31.80
C LYS A 202 -4.37 -0.33 31.76
N PHE A 203 -4.91 -0.47 30.54
CA PHE A 203 -6.34 -0.73 30.33
C PHE A 203 -6.62 -1.32 28.94
N SER A 204 -7.78 -1.96 28.78
CA SER A 204 -8.27 -2.47 27.48
C SER A 204 -9.08 -1.38 26.77
N PHE A 205 -8.75 -1.15 25.51
CA PHE A 205 -9.51 -0.21 24.66
C PHE A 205 -10.96 -0.67 24.48
N GLU A 206 -11.16 -1.96 24.34
CA GLU A 206 -12.48 -2.55 24.13
C GLU A 206 -13.36 -2.44 25.37
N LYS A 207 -12.86 -2.88 26.54
CA LYS A 207 -13.65 -2.98 27.76
C LYS A 207 -13.86 -1.65 28.48
N GLU A 208 -12.80 -0.84 28.56
CA GLU A 208 -12.86 0.40 29.34
C GLU A 208 -13.21 1.63 28.48
N PHE A 209 -13.05 1.58 27.14
CA PHE A 209 -13.42 2.70 26.29
C PHE A 209 -14.63 2.39 25.38
N LEU A 210 -14.57 1.33 24.55
CA LEU A 210 -15.61 1.08 23.55
C LEU A 210 -16.94 0.62 24.21
N GLU A 211 -16.91 -0.37 25.08
CA GLU A 211 -18.13 -0.92 25.69
C GLU A 211 -18.91 0.13 26.51
N PRO A 212 -18.28 0.94 27.39
CA PRO A 212 -19.01 1.98 28.12
C PRO A 212 -19.62 3.07 27.25
N LEU A 213 -18.99 3.37 26.10
CA LEU A 213 -19.48 4.40 25.18
C LEU A 213 -20.54 3.89 24.19
N SER A 214 -20.78 2.57 24.09
CA SER A 214 -21.73 2.01 23.13
C SER A 214 -23.16 2.58 23.24
N ASN A 215 -23.60 2.94 24.45
CA ASN A 215 -24.93 3.53 24.67
C ASN A 215 -24.96 5.06 24.60
N SER A 216 -23.86 5.71 24.23
CA SER A 216 -23.74 7.17 24.31
C SER A 216 -23.96 7.89 22.96
N ASN A 217 -24.22 7.14 21.87
CA ASN A 217 -24.25 7.63 20.49
C ASN A 217 -22.92 8.26 20.01
N LYS A 218 -21.81 7.97 20.70
CA LYS A 218 -20.49 8.54 20.41
C LYS A 218 -19.59 7.63 19.58
N ILE A 219 -20.01 6.38 19.40
CA ILE A 219 -19.27 5.38 18.61
C ILE A 219 -20.05 5.04 17.38
N ALA A 220 -19.42 5.20 16.21
CA ALA A 220 -19.97 4.79 14.93
C ALA A 220 -19.37 3.45 14.46
N GLY A 221 -20.07 2.77 13.57
CA GLY A 221 -19.61 1.53 12.96
C GLY A 221 -19.98 1.47 11.49
N LEU A 222 -19.01 1.18 10.63
CA LEU A 222 -19.20 1.03 9.20
C LEU A 222 -19.01 -0.43 8.79
N PRO A 223 -20.08 -1.15 8.39
CA PRO A 223 -19.95 -2.48 7.82
C PRO A 223 -19.16 -2.43 6.50
N GLN A 224 -18.15 -3.30 6.39
CA GLN A 224 -17.30 -3.42 5.21
C GLN A 224 -16.96 -4.88 4.94
N ASP A 225 -17.12 -5.32 3.71
CA ASP A 225 -16.95 -6.74 3.34
C ASP A 225 -15.60 -7.04 2.65
N GLY A 226 -14.57 -6.24 2.91
CA GLY A 226 -13.22 -6.49 2.42
C GLY A 226 -12.59 -7.75 3.04
N TYR A 227 -11.47 -8.19 2.47
CA TYR A 227 -10.71 -9.33 2.99
C TYR A 227 -10.31 -9.11 4.45
N PHE A 228 -10.57 -10.10 5.29
CA PHE A 228 -10.30 -10.08 6.72
C PHE A 228 -9.60 -11.35 7.16
N ILE A 229 -8.48 -11.23 7.87
CA ILE A 229 -7.79 -12.33 8.53
C ILE A 229 -7.08 -11.87 9.81
N ASP A 230 -7.29 -12.60 10.92
CA ASP A 230 -6.55 -12.45 12.18
C ASP A 230 -5.70 -13.71 12.37
N ILE A 231 -4.38 -13.58 12.25
CA ILE A 231 -3.45 -14.71 12.36
C ILE A 231 -3.23 -15.20 13.81
N GLY A 232 -4.19 -14.89 14.71
CA GLY A 232 -4.11 -15.24 16.14
C GLY A 232 -4.14 -16.72 16.46
N ILE A 233 -4.53 -17.56 15.52
CA ILE A 233 -4.59 -19.03 15.69
C ILE A 233 -4.00 -19.75 14.47
N PRO A 234 -3.52 -21.00 14.66
CA PRO A 234 -2.89 -21.79 13.58
C PRO A 234 -3.76 -21.97 12.33
N THR A 235 -5.08 -22.14 12.49
CA THR A 235 -6.00 -22.33 11.35
C THR A 235 -6.01 -21.10 10.44
N ASP A 236 -6.15 -19.90 11.02
CA ASP A 236 -6.20 -18.65 10.28
C ASP A 236 -4.82 -18.25 9.74
N TYR A 237 -3.76 -18.57 10.50
CA TYR A 237 -2.39 -18.43 10.02
C TYR A 237 -2.14 -19.27 8.76
N ASN A 238 -2.59 -20.56 8.76
CA ASN A 238 -2.49 -21.41 7.58
C ASN A 238 -3.38 -20.93 6.42
N GLN A 239 -4.53 -20.32 6.73
CA GLN A 239 -5.37 -19.70 5.70
C GLN A 239 -4.67 -18.50 5.08
N ALA A 240 -4.06 -17.61 5.90
CA ALA A 240 -3.30 -16.47 5.42
C ALA A 240 -2.15 -16.89 4.49
N GLN A 241 -1.46 -18.03 4.76
CA GLN A 241 -0.43 -18.57 3.87
C GLN A 241 -0.95 -18.82 2.45
N ARG A 242 -2.16 -19.33 2.32
CA ARG A 242 -2.80 -19.62 1.02
C ARG A 242 -3.31 -18.36 0.34
N ASP A 243 -4.01 -17.51 1.09
CA ASP A 243 -4.71 -16.35 0.57
C ASP A 243 -3.76 -15.24 0.10
N LEU A 244 -2.63 -15.09 0.79
CA LEU A 244 -1.65 -14.05 0.51
C LEU A 244 -0.48 -14.54 -0.36
N ALA A 245 -0.47 -15.83 -0.73
CA ALA A 245 0.51 -16.37 -1.66
C ALA A 245 0.27 -15.82 -3.07
N GLN A 246 1.31 -15.24 -3.64
CA GLN A 246 1.30 -14.84 -5.05
C GLN A 246 1.69 -16.05 -5.91
N THR A 247 0.82 -16.45 -6.85
CA THR A 247 1.15 -17.51 -7.82
C THR A 247 2.21 -17.00 -8.81
N PRO A 248 3.10 -17.89 -9.34
CA PRO A 248 4.02 -17.48 -10.41
C PRO A 248 3.26 -16.91 -11.62
N ILE A 249 3.79 -15.82 -12.19
CA ILE A 249 3.16 -15.18 -13.34
C ILE A 249 3.32 -16.04 -14.61
N ASP A 250 2.23 -16.19 -15.36
CA ASP A 250 2.23 -16.76 -16.70
C ASP A 250 1.98 -15.65 -17.73
N LEU A 251 3.04 -15.20 -18.39
CA LEU A 251 2.98 -14.10 -19.37
C LEU A 251 2.03 -14.38 -20.55
N LYS A 252 1.75 -15.66 -20.85
CA LYS A 252 0.81 -16.03 -21.93
C LYS A 252 -0.65 -15.73 -21.57
N LYS A 253 -0.96 -15.63 -20.27
CA LYS A 253 -2.31 -15.33 -19.76
C LYS A 253 -2.59 -13.84 -19.61
N ILE A 254 -1.64 -12.97 -19.94
CA ILE A 254 -1.83 -11.53 -19.88
C ILE A 254 -2.78 -11.11 -21.01
N ASP A 255 -3.78 -10.33 -20.63
CA ASP A 255 -4.81 -9.80 -21.51
C ASP A 255 -5.20 -8.37 -21.13
N LYS A 256 -6.28 -7.86 -21.74
CA LYS A 256 -6.77 -6.49 -21.49
C LYS A 256 -7.30 -6.22 -20.07
N SER A 257 -7.37 -7.22 -19.20
CA SER A 257 -7.66 -7.01 -17.78
C SER A 257 -6.41 -6.64 -16.96
N TRP A 258 -5.22 -6.70 -17.58
CA TRP A 258 -3.94 -6.40 -16.95
C TRP A 258 -3.50 -4.96 -17.23
N THR A 259 -2.80 -4.37 -16.25
CA THR A 259 -2.16 -3.06 -16.36
C THR A 259 -0.63 -3.21 -16.37
N LEU A 260 0.03 -2.52 -17.28
CA LEU A 260 1.48 -2.42 -17.35
C LEU A 260 1.94 -1.09 -16.76
N PHE A 261 2.79 -1.16 -15.74
CA PHE A 261 3.48 -0.02 -15.16
C PHE A 261 4.95 -0.03 -15.60
N LEU A 262 5.44 1.10 -16.05
CA LEU A 262 6.81 1.27 -16.52
C LEU A 262 7.51 2.39 -15.77
N ASP A 263 8.74 2.18 -15.32
CA ASP A 263 9.62 3.31 -15.05
C ASP A 263 10.05 3.94 -16.38
N ARG A 264 10.57 5.15 -16.34
CA ARG A 264 10.97 5.91 -17.53
C ARG A 264 12.48 5.78 -17.81
N ASP A 265 13.28 6.39 -16.96
CA ASP A 265 14.74 6.50 -17.15
C ASP A 265 15.41 5.15 -16.95
N GLY A 266 16.19 4.72 -17.92
CA GLY A 266 16.84 3.41 -17.95
C GLY A 266 15.90 2.24 -18.29
N VAL A 267 14.61 2.47 -18.53
CA VAL A 267 13.63 1.46 -18.98
C VAL A 267 13.11 1.78 -20.36
N ILE A 268 12.59 2.99 -20.56
CA ILE A 268 12.07 3.48 -21.83
C ILE A 268 13.14 4.26 -22.60
N ASN A 269 13.88 5.08 -21.93
CA ASN A 269 14.97 5.90 -22.51
C ASN A 269 16.30 5.57 -21.86
N GLU A 270 17.37 5.94 -22.53
CA GLU A 270 18.72 5.89 -21.99
C GLU A 270 18.79 6.67 -20.67
N ASP A 271 19.43 6.07 -19.65
CA ASP A 271 19.65 6.73 -18.38
C ASP A 271 20.92 7.58 -18.41
N ASN A 272 20.94 8.64 -17.64
CA ASN A 272 22.16 9.42 -17.42
C ASN A 272 22.77 8.99 -16.07
N PRO A 273 23.79 8.13 -16.05
CA PRO A 273 24.36 7.58 -14.81
C PRO A 273 24.98 8.68 -13.92
N ASN A 274 25.33 9.83 -14.49
CA ASN A 274 25.95 10.95 -13.78
C ASN A 274 25.02 12.12 -13.51
N GLY A 275 23.71 11.99 -13.83
CA GLY A 275 22.81 13.15 -13.72
C GLY A 275 21.34 12.82 -13.90
N TYR A 276 20.71 13.65 -14.70
CA TYR A 276 19.28 13.57 -15.05
C TYR A 276 19.11 13.85 -16.55
N ILE A 277 18.01 13.42 -17.11
CA ILE A 277 17.53 13.85 -18.42
C ILE A 277 16.76 15.16 -18.19
N LEU A 278 17.33 16.27 -18.62
CA LEU A 278 16.87 17.62 -18.26
C LEU A 278 15.98 18.26 -19.33
N ASN A 279 16.07 17.81 -20.58
CA ASN A 279 15.30 18.36 -21.69
C ASN A 279 14.98 17.30 -22.75
N ALA A 280 14.16 17.67 -23.74
CA ALA A 280 13.70 16.77 -24.78
C ALA A 280 14.82 16.31 -25.74
N ASP A 281 15.91 17.07 -25.90
CA ASP A 281 17.01 16.71 -26.79
C ASP A 281 17.88 15.60 -26.19
N GLU A 282 18.01 15.57 -24.86
CA GLU A 282 18.71 14.52 -24.11
C GLU A 282 17.88 13.22 -24.00
N PHE A 283 16.57 13.28 -24.31
CA PHE A 283 15.67 12.16 -24.17
C PHE A 283 15.73 11.24 -25.39
N ILE A 284 16.43 10.10 -25.26
CA ILE A 284 16.66 9.11 -26.33
C ILE A 284 15.95 7.82 -25.96
N ILE A 285 14.91 7.44 -26.72
CA ILE A 285 14.18 6.18 -26.54
C ILE A 285 15.04 5.00 -26.98
N TYR A 286 15.09 3.92 -26.17
CA TYR A 286 15.83 2.72 -26.50
C TYR A 286 15.36 2.06 -27.81
N ASP A 287 16.31 1.51 -28.58
CA ASP A 287 16.01 0.73 -29.75
C ASP A 287 15.06 -0.45 -29.45
N GLY A 288 14.18 -0.75 -30.41
CA GLY A 288 13.20 -1.83 -30.30
C GLY A 288 11.92 -1.49 -29.55
N LEU A 289 11.82 -0.30 -28.95
CA LEU A 289 10.58 0.17 -28.31
C LEU A 289 9.58 0.77 -29.30
N LEU A 290 10.09 1.48 -30.31
CA LEU A 290 9.30 2.06 -31.40
C LEU A 290 9.42 1.19 -32.67
N ASN A 291 8.47 1.34 -33.60
CA ASN A 291 8.52 0.68 -34.87
C ASN A 291 9.76 1.14 -35.68
N LYS A 292 10.46 0.18 -36.32
CA LYS A 292 11.59 0.47 -37.20
C LYS A 292 11.35 -0.21 -38.56
N GLY A 293 10.92 0.56 -39.56
CA GLY A 293 10.46 0.01 -40.81
C GLY A 293 9.25 -0.92 -40.60
N ASN A 294 9.34 -2.15 -41.12
CA ASN A 294 8.28 -3.15 -40.96
C ASN A 294 8.34 -3.95 -39.63
N LYS A 295 9.31 -3.67 -38.75
CA LYS A 295 9.42 -4.35 -37.45
C LYS A 295 8.62 -3.59 -36.38
N PRO A 296 7.63 -4.24 -35.76
CA PRO A 296 6.84 -3.60 -34.66
C PRO A 296 7.70 -3.41 -33.43
N GLY A 297 7.58 -2.26 -32.79
CA GLY A 297 8.21 -1.97 -31.51
C GLY A 297 7.43 -2.56 -30.32
N ALA A 298 8.09 -2.60 -29.16
CA ALA A 298 7.51 -3.17 -27.95
C ALA A 298 6.23 -2.46 -27.50
N PHE A 299 6.13 -1.14 -27.63
CA PHE A 299 4.94 -0.37 -27.23
C PHE A 299 3.68 -0.76 -28.01
N ARG A 300 3.80 -1.16 -29.27
CA ARG A 300 2.67 -1.70 -30.04
C ARG A 300 2.17 -2.99 -29.40
N LYS A 301 3.06 -3.90 -29.05
CA LYS A 301 2.71 -5.16 -28.38
C LYS A 301 2.08 -4.92 -27.00
N PHE A 302 2.61 -3.96 -26.24
CA PHE A 302 2.00 -3.58 -24.96
C PHE A 302 0.56 -3.04 -25.17
N ALA A 303 0.37 -2.17 -26.16
CA ALA A 303 -0.97 -1.68 -26.48
C ALA A 303 -1.94 -2.78 -26.93
N GLU A 304 -1.46 -3.86 -27.53
CA GLU A 304 -2.25 -5.04 -27.93
C GLU A 304 -2.59 -5.95 -26.74
N ARG A 305 -1.67 -6.12 -25.79
CA ARG A 305 -1.79 -7.09 -24.69
C ARG A 305 -2.44 -6.52 -23.43
N PHE A 306 -2.11 -5.31 -23.02
CA PHE A 306 -2.56 -4.72 -21.77
C PHE A 306 -3.79 -3.81 -21.95
N GLY A 307 -4.63 -3.71 -20.92
CA GLY A 307 -5.76 -2.75 -20.85
C GLY A 307 -5.28 -1.32 -20.67
N LEU A 308 -4.27 -1.11 -19.82
CA LEU A 308 -3.63 0.17 -19.56
C LEU A 308 -2.11 0.05 -19.60
N VAL A 309 -1.44 1.10 -20.07
CA VAL A 309 0.01 1.29 -20.02
C VAL A 309 0.28 2.62 -19.30
N ILE A 310 0.82 2.55 -18.09
CA ILE A 310 1.01 3.69 -17.19
C ILE A 310 2.50 3.85 -16.86
N ILE A 311 3.00 5.08 -16.89
CA ILE A 311 4.37 5.39 -16.50
C ILE A 311 4.38 5.89 -15.06
N ILE A 312 5.32 5.38 -14.26
CA ILE A 312 5.53 5.74 -12.85
C ILE A 312 7.01 6.10 -12.65
N THR A 313 7.34 7.38 -12.53
CA THR A 313 8.74 7.82 -12.54
C THR A 313 9.10 8.79 -11.42
N ASN A 314 10.33 8.68 -10.87
CA ASN A 314 10.89 9.63 -9.91
C ASN A 314 11.67 10.73 -10.66
N GLN A 315 11.21 11.97 -10.64
CA GLN A 315 11.77 13.10 -11.39
C GLN A 315 12.34 14.20 -10.48
N ARG A 316 13.42 13.85 -9.76
CA ARG A 316 14.06 14.74 -8.78
C ARG A 316 14.68 16.00 -9.38
N GLY A 317 14.99 16.01 -10.69
CA GLY A 317 15.53 17.17 -11.39
C GLY A 317 14.66 18.42 -11.20
N VAL A 318 13.33 18.24 -11.22
CA VAL A 318 12.36 19.33 -10.99
C VAL A 318 12.45 19.84 -9.55
N GLY A 319 12.39 18.97 -8.56
CA GLY A 319 12.42 19.38 -7.14
C GLY A 319 13.78 19.92 -6.69
N ARG A 320 14.85 19.61 -7.44
CA ARG A 320 16.20 20.19 -7.25
C ARG A 320 16.43 21.46 -8.07
N GLN A 321 15.43 21.92 -8.81
CA GLN A 321 15.51 23.11 -9.67
C GLN A 321 16.59 23.02 -10.76
N LEU A 322 16.92 21.81 -11.22
CA LEU A 322 17.83 21.55 -12.34
C LEU A 322 17.11 21.60 -13.69
N MET A 323 15.81 21.46 -13.68
CA MET A 323 14.89 21.60 -14.81
C MET A 323 13.56 22.15 -14.32
N THR A 324 12.80 22.74 -15.20
CA THR A 324 11.44 23.23 -14.91
C THR A 324 10.41 22.11 -15.05
N LYS A 325 9.20 22.36 -14.58
CA LYS A 325 8.06 21.46 -14.84
C LYS A 325 7.73 21.42 -16.34
N GLU A 326 7.87 22.53 -17.02
CA GLU A 326 7.64 22.70 -18.46
C GLU A 326 8.63 21.86 -19.28
N ASP A 327 9.92 21.81 -18.90
CA ASP A 327 10.92 20.95 -19.52
C ASP A 327 10.52 19.46 -19.38
N LEU A 328 10.09 19.05 -18.19
CA LEU A 328 9.61 17.69 -17.94
C LEU A 328 8.38 17.34 -18.79
N LEU A 329 7.41 18.27 -18.87
CA LEU A 329 6.23 18.10 -19.71
C LEU A 329 6.61 17.94 -21.19
N GLY A 330 7.56 18.76 -21.68
CA GLY A 330 8.09 18.64 -23.05
C GLY A 330 8.71 17.26 -23.34
N ILE A 331 9.45 16.67 -22.37
CA ILE A 331 9.96 15.29 -22.47
C ILE A 331 8.80 14.31 -22.58
N HIS A 332 7.78 14.43 -21.72
CA HIS A 332 6.63 13.53 -21.72
C HIS A 332 5.79 13.65 -22.99
N GLU A 333 5.60 14.85 -23.52
CA GLU A 333 4.91 15.08 -24.79
C GLU A 333 5.65 14.44 -25.97
N LYS A 334 6.99 14.59 -26.02
CA LYS A 334 7.83 13.90 -27.02
C LYS A 334 7.64 12.38 -26.93
N LEU A 335 7.73 11.80 -25.73
CA LEU A 335 7.56 10.37 -25.51
C LEU A 335 6.17 9.89 -26.00
N VAL A 336 5.11 10.54 -25.59
CA VAL A 336 3.73 10.16 -25.97
C VAL A 336 3.54 10.27 -27.48
N LYS A 337 4.04 11.33 -28.10
CA LYS A 337 3.96 11.55 -29.55
C LYS A 337 4.66 10.43 -30.32
N GLU A 338 5.90 10.07 -29.94
CA GLU A 338 6.69 9.04 -30.64
C GLU A 338 6.08 7.64 -30.44
N VAL A 339 5.62 7.31 -29.23
CA VAL A 339 4.94 6.03 -28.94
C VAL A 339 3.65 5.92 -29.73
N THR A 340 2.83 6.98 -29.77
CA THR A 340 1.55 6.98 -30.51
C THR A 340 1.78 6.87 -32.02
N ALA A 341 2.74 7.60 -32.56
CA ALA A 341 3.13 7.52 -33.98
C ALA A 341 3.61 6.10 -34.35
N SER A 342 4.14 5.35 -33.39
CA SER A 342 4.57 3.96 -33.54
C SER A 342 3.45 2.93 -33.30
N GLY A 343 2.17 3.35 -33.20
CA GLY A 343 1.04 2.46 -32.94
C GLY A 343 0.99 1.88 -31.52
N GLY A 344 1.79 2.44 -30.60
CA GLY A 344 1.73 2.15 -29.18
C GLY A 344 0.75 3.07 -28.44
N ARG A 345 0.70 2.92 -27.12
CA ARG A 345 -0.16 3.73 -26.22
C ARG A 345 0.51 3.96 -24.89
N ILE A 346 0.34 5.14 -24.34
CA ILE A 346 0.57 5.49 -22.94
C ILE A 346 -0.73 6.14 -22.44
N ASP A 347 -1.36 5.56 -21.43
CA ASP A 347 -2.64 6.02 -20.92
C ASP A 347 -2.46 7.13 -19.90
N HIS A 348 -1.40 7.08 -19.09
CA HIS A 348 -1.07 8.14 -18.14
C HIS A 348 0.41 8.13 -17.72
N ILE A 349 0.89 9.27 -17.25
CA ILE A 349 2.24 9.42 -16.67
C ILE A 349 2.14 10.06 -15.29
N TYR A 350 2.55 9.32 -14.26
CA TYR A 350 2.72 9.84 -12.90
C TYR A 350 4.20 10.08 -12.63
N TYR A 351 4.51 11.21 -12.00
CA TYR A 351 5.88 11.50 -11.61
C TYR A 351 5.95 12.09 -10.20
N CYS A 352 7.03 11.81 -9.49
CA CYS A 352 7.33 12.43 -8.22
C CYS A 352 8.55 13.34 -8.35
N PRO A 353 8.42 14.66 -8.17
CA PRO A 353 9.53 15.61 -8.23
C PRO A 353 10.32 15.67 -6.91
N ALA A 354 9.80 15.15 -5.82
CA ALA A 354 10.35 15.34 -4.48
C ALA A 354 11.80 14.82 -4.36
N PRO A 355 12.73 15.66 -3.89
CA PRO A 355 14.10 15.24 -3.60
C PRO A 355 14.18 14.41 -2.31
N ASP A 356 13.27 14.62 -1.36
CA ASP A 356 13.19 13.87 -0.11
C ASP A 356 12.89 12.39 -0.36
N LYS A 357 13.68 11.53 0.27
CA LYS A 357 13.50 10.09 0.17
C LYS A 357 12.24 9.57 0.88
N LYS A 358 11.75 10.30 1.88
CA LYS A 358 10.56 9.95 2.66
C LYS A 358 9.27 10.49 2.06
N ASP A 359 9.32 11.28 0.98
CA ASP A 359 8.12 11.77 0.31
C ASP A 359 7.19 10.62 -0.06
N PRO A 360 5.89 10.67 0.32
CA PRO A 360 4.94 9.59 0.07
C PRO A 360 4.78 9.24 -1.41
N GLY A 361 4.92 10.22 -2.32
CA GLY A 361 4.83 10.03 -3.77
C GLY A 361 6.04 9.35 -4.38
N ARG A 362 7.17 9.29 -3.66
CA ARG A 362 8.42 8.82 -4.22
C ARG A 362 8.60 7.31 -4.07
N LYS A 363 8.81 6.57 -5.19
CA LYS A 363 9.13 5.14 -5.15
C LYS A 363 10.32 4.86 -4.19
N PRO A 364 10.20 3.83 -3.31
CA PRO A 364 9.22 2.75 -3.26
C PRO A 364 7.94 3.05 -2.47
N ASN A 365 7.71 4.27 -1.95
CA ASN A 365 6.46 4.64 -1.31
C ASN A 365 5.30 4.62 -2.31
N LEU A 366 4.07 4.39 -1.84
CA LEU A 366 2.94 4.04 -2.69
C LEU A 366 2.06 5.22 -3.13
N GLY A 367 2.45 6.47 -2.89
CA GLY A 367 1.61 7.63 -3.21
C GLY A 367 1.22 7.74 -4.69
N MET A 368 2.10 7.35 -5.64
CA MET A 368 1.71 7.29 -7.06
C MET A 368 0.72 6.14 -7.33
N ALA A 369 0.82 4.99 -6.65
CA ALA A 369 -0.15 3.91 -6.76
C ALA A 369 -1.53 4.31 -6.19
N VAL A 370 -1.55 5.04 -5.08
CA VAL A 370 -2.78 5.63 -4.51
C VAL A 370 -3.46 6.55 -5.53
N GLN A 371 -2.67 7.42 -6.20
CA GLN A 371 -3.22 8.31 -7.21
C GLN A 371 -3.75 7.53 -8.43
N VAL A 372 -3.04 6.49 -8.89
CA VAL A 372 -3.53 5.59 -9.94
C VAL A 372 -4.89 5.00 -9.56
N LYS A 373 -5.01 4.49 -8.34
CA LYS A 373 -6.27 3.86 -7.89
C LYS A 373 -7.44 4.84 -7.82
N LYS A 374 -7.15 6.11 -7.52
CA LYS A 374 -8.14 7.19 -7.54
C LYS A 374 -8.59 7.55 -8.96
N ASP A 375 -7.64 7.65 -9.89
CA ASP A 375 -7.91 8.09 -11.27
C ASP A 375 -8.44 6.94 -12.16
N PHE A 376 -8.04 5.69 -11.85
CA PHE A 376 -8.40 4.45 -12.51
C PHE A 376 -8.86 3.41 -11.47
N PRO A 377 -10.08 3.53 -10.92
CA PRO A 377 -10.59 2.63 -9.88
C PRO A 377 -10.63 1.15 -10.28
N GLU A 378 -10.72 0.87 -11.59
CA GLU A 378 -10.72 -0.47 -12.18
C GLU A 378 -9.36 -1.17 -12.14
N VAL A 379 -8.26 -0.46 -11.91
CA VAL A 379 -6.92 -1.07 -11.84
C VAL A 379 -6.85 -2.07 -10.70
N ASP A 380 -6.54 -3.32 -11.02
CA ASP A 380 -6.25 -4.39 -10.07
C ASP A 380 -4.73 -4.61 -10.01
N PHE A 381 -4.10 -4.25 -8.89
CA PHE A 381 -2.66 -4.43 -8.73
C PHE A 381 -2.24 -5.90 -8.73
N SER A 382 -3.11 -6.84 -8.37
CA SER A 382 -2.82 -8.28 -8.47
C SER A 382 -2.76 -8.78 -9.92
N ARG A 383 -3.32 -8.00 -10.86
CA ARG A 383 -3.24 -8.17 -12.31
C ARG A 383 -2.45 -7.06 -12.96
N SER A 384 -1.35 -6.68 -12.35
CA SER A 384 -0.49 -5.61 -12.84
C SER A 384 0.98 -6.03 -12.79
N ILE A 385 1.77 -5.46 -13.70
CA ILE A 385 3.21 -5.68 -13.77
C ILE A 385 3.91 -4.33 -13.64
N MET A 386 4.86 -4.23 -12.71
CA MET A 386 5.82 -3.12 -12.65
C MET A 386 7.13 -3.53 -13.31
N VAL A 387 7.54 -2.83 -14.36
CA VAL A 387 8.85 -2.99 -15.01
C VAL A 387 9.74 -1.83 -14.62
N GLY A 388 10.92 -2.14 -14.10
CA GLY A 388 11.90 -1.15 -13.65
C GLY A 388 13.33 -1.67 -13.75
N ASN A 389 14.30 -0.77 -13.60
CA ASN A 389 15.74 -1.05 -13.62
C ASN A 389 16.42 -0.78 -12.27
N ASN A 390 15.61 -0.45 -11.24
CA ASN A 390 16.09 -0.14 -9.90
C ASN A 390 15.31 -0.95 -8.84
N PHE A 391 15.96 -1.28 -7.74
CA PHE A 391 15.31 -2.01 -6.64
C PHE A 391 14.13 -1.23 -6.01
N SER A 392 14.13 0.11 -6.10
CA SER A 392 12.99 0.90 -5.64
C SER A 392 11.73 0.69 -6.47
N ASP A 393 11.86 0.33 -7.75
CA ASP A 393 10.74 0.02 -8.63
C ASP A 393 10.15 -1.35 -8.26
N MET A 394 11.03 -2.31 -8.00
CA MET A 394 10.66 -3.64 -7.56
C MET A 394 9.95 -3.61 -6.20
N GLN A 395 10.50 -2.86 -5.25
CA GLN A 395 9.85 -2.65 -3.96
C GLN A 395 8.49 -1.95 -4.10
N PHE A 396 8.39 -0.92 -4.96
CA PHE A 396 7.12 -0.25 -5.26
C PHE A 396 6.10 -1.23 -5.82
N GLY A 397 6.45 -2.01 -6.83
CA GLY A 397 5.57 -3.02 -7.42
C GLY A 397 5.10 -4.04 -6.38
N LYS A 398 6.03 -4.62 -5.60
CA LYS A 398 5.69 -5.61 -4.56
C LYS A 398 4.87 -5.00 -3.43
N ASN A 399 5.18 -3.80 -3.00
CA ASN A 399 4.42 -3.12 -1.95
C ASN A 399 2.98 -2.82 -2.39
N ALA A 400 2.76 -2.55 -3.69
CA ALA A 400 1.43 -2.40 -4.26
C ALA A 400 0.71 -3.74 -4.57
N GLY A 401 1.41 -4.88 -4.45
CA GLY A 401 0.84 -6.21 -4.75
C GLY A 401 0.99 -6.64 -6.21
N MET A 402 1.80 -5.93 -7.01
CA MET A 402 2.04 -6.22 -8.42
C MET A 402 3.05 -7.37 -8.61
N TYR A 403 3.08 -7.92 -9.81
CA TYR A 403 4.25 -8.64 -10.32
C TYR A 403 5.34 -7.66 -10.73
N THR A 404 6.58 -8.11 -10.68
CA THR A 404 7.75 -7.27 -10.94
C THR A 404 8.66 -7.87 -11.99
N VAL A 405 9.08 -7.02 -12.90
CA VAL A 405 10.03 -7.35 -13.96
C VAL A 405 11.22 -6.41 -13.85
N PHE A 406 12.38 -6.95 -13.56
CA PHE A 406 13.62 -6.17 -13.55
C PHE A 406 14.29 -6.21 -14.93
N VAL A 407 14.69 -5.05 -15.46
CA VAL A 407 15.49 -4.94 -16.68
C VAL A 407 16.91 -4.50 -16.33
N LYS A 408 17.90 -5.22 -16.86
CA LYS A 408 19.33 -5.11 -16.50
C LYS A 408 20.07 -3.92 -17.14
N THR A 409 19.34 -2.93 -17.60
CA THR A 409 19.90 -1.79 -18.34
C THR A 409 20.85 -0.92 -17.52
N THR A 410 20.61 -0.76 -16.21
CA THR A 410 21.43 0.09 -15.33
C THR A 410 22.26 -0.74 -14.35
N ILE A 411 21.74 -1.88 -13.88
CA ILE A 411 22.41 -2.78 -12.93
C ILE A 411 22.51 -4.17 -13.60
N PRO A 412 23.61 -4.48 -14.32
CA PRO A 412 23.71 -5.67 -15.14
C PRO A 412 23.90 -6.97 -14.34
N ASP A 413 24.47 -6.90 -13.13
CA ASP A 413 24.88 -8.07 -12.34
C ASP A 413 23.78 -8.63 -11.44
N VAL A 414 22.52 -8.23 -11.65
CA VAL A 414 21.37 -8.78 -10.90
C VAL A 414 21.08 -10.20 -11.37
N GLU A 415 20.91 -11.10 -10.40
CA GLU A 415 20.57 -12.52 -10.61
C GLU A 415 19.35 -12.93 -9.79
N LEU A 416 18.66 -14.00 -10.22
CA LEU A 416 17.58 -14.65 -9.46
C LEU A 416 18.14 -15.83 -8.64
N PRO A 417 17.54 -16.17 -7.47
CA PRO A 417 16.38 -15.50 -6.88
C PRO A 417 16.75 -14.18 -6.18
N TYR A 418 15.89 -13.17 -6.33
CA TYR A 418 15.98 -11.91 -5.59
C TYR A 418 14.61 -11.56 -5.00
N ARG A 419 14.57 -11.09 -3.75
CA ARG A 419 13.36 -10.99 -2.91
C ARG A 419 12.16 -10.30 -3.56
N ASP A 420 12.41 -9.25 -4.34
CA ASP A 420 11.35 -8.42 -4.90
C ASP A 420 11.27 -8.51 -6.45
N ILE A 421 11.93 -9.49 -7.07
CA ILE A 421 11.96 -9.69 -8.53
C ILE A 421 11.30 -11.01 -8.89
N ASP A 422 10.22 -10.97 -9.69
CA ASP A 422 9.59 -12.19 -10.21
C ASP A 422 10.23 -12.64 -11.53
N LEU A 423 10.55 -11.70 -12.42
CA LEU A 423 11.15 -11.96 -13.73
C LEU A 423 12.33 -11.02 -13.99
N LEU A 424 13.29 -11.51 -14.73
CA LEU A 424 14.52 -10.80 -15.09
C LEU A 424 14.74 -10.84 -16.60
N TYR A 425 14.95 -9.66 -17.21
CA TYR A 425 15.24 -9.49 -18.64
C TYR A 425 16.41 -8.54 -18.85
N ASN A 426 17.07 -8.61 -20.01
CA ASN A 426 18.14 -7.66 -20.33
C ASN A 426 17.59 -6.26 -20.63
N SER A 427 16.40 -6.19 -21.25
CA SER A 427 15.78 -4.94 -21.67
C SER A 427 14.26 -5.03 -21.74
N LEU A 428 13.59 -3.87 -21.84
CA LEU A 428 12.15 -3.80 -22.04
C LEU A 428 11.69 -4.45 -23.37
N PRO A 429 12.42 -4.30 -24.52
CA PRO A 429 12.12 -5.07 -25.74
C PRO A 429 12.21 -6.59 -25.55
N ASP A 430 13.14 -7.09 -24.71
CA ASP A 430 13.23 -8.53 -24.44
C ASP A 430 12.06 -9.04 -23.60
N PHE A 431 11.62 -8.26 -22.61
CA PHE A 431 10.37 -8.55 -21.90
C PHE A 431 9.16 -8.61 -22.86
N ALA A 432 9.08 -7.65 -23.79
CA ALA A 432 8.00 -7.65 -24.78
C ALA A 432 8.01 -8.91 -25.67
N LYS A 433 9.16 -9.49 -25.99
CA LYS A 433 9.23 -10.76 -26.74
C LYS A 433 8.62 -11.93 -25.97
N GLY A 434 8.71 -11.91 -24.63
CA GLY A 434 8.16 -12.95 -23.75
C GLY A 434 6.64 -12.94 -23.63
N LEU A 435 5.97 -11.82 -23.94
CA LEU A 435 4.50 -11.68 -23.96
C LEU A 435 3.90 -12.40 -25.19
#